data_9d4aec9c3e842ed5577162f8293e53d1
#
_entry.id   9d4aec9c3e842ed5577162f8293e53d1
#
_cell.length_a   1.000
_cell.length_b   1.000
_cell.length_c   1.000
_cell.angle_alpha   90.00
_cell.angle_beta   90.00
_cell.angle_gamma   90.00
#
_symmetry.space_group_name_H-M   'P 1'
#
loop_
_entity.id
_entity.type
_entity.pdbx_description
1 polymer ?
#
loop_
_entity_poly.entity_id
_entity_poly.type
_entity_poly.pdbx_seq_one_letter_code
_entity_poly.pdbx_strand_id
1 'polypeptide(L)'
;MKKVRQLAHHFFYDVSFIKKIVFLFCIGIVVPMIFQQTVYYLETERGIKERMLATVNEALDDKTLKIASVLSETAALEKRYSTNETLYQCLDKKYTKDLDYLIQYQETFQVLFSETNLYPYHIRMVRLYTDNPTLMNGAYVRKTSDMELESLGETLDYVNLYPVKDQTNTYIRTSHETRRIAGTSDSRSLSVIRVFDYYKQHDAYQKLIRIDVECDDLLAILQETNLFENMILTDSNNRVVVALNGYANSGKMRQINPEEISDRGKLLLSRELSNFGLTLYGLYDMSSISKEFQTSRIQSFFLAVISILFALGCVYLVAGNISRRLNRLVTQADEIAQGNFIKKAESSTAHDEFGVLEKSMDRMSAQLEDLIEREYKAQVQQAQLERETNQARFLALQSQVNPHFMFNALESIRLKARVKGEIETAQMIKY
;
A
#
# COMPACT_ATOMS: atom_id res chain seq x y z
N MET A 1 37.43 -38.29 -14.18
CA MET A 1 38.67 -37.87 -13.54
C MET A 1 39.84 -37.70 -14.49
N LYS A 2 40.21 -38.66 -15.39
CA LYS A 2 41.36 -38.51 -16.35
C LYS A 2 41.26 -37.26 -17.27
N LYS A 3 40.09 -36.97 -17.85
CA LYS A 3 39.90 -35.76 -18.71
C LYS A 3 40.08 -34.44 -17.96
N VAL A 4 39.67 -34.35 -16.72
CA VAL A 4 39.85 -33.12 -15.90
C VAL A 4 41.32 -32.93 -15.57
N ARG A 5 42.05 -34.01 -15.32
CA ARG A 5 43.48 -33.97 -15.04
C ARG A 5 44.33 -33.61 -16.28
N GLN A 6 43.90 -34.05 -17.48
CA GLN A 6 44.52 -33.65 -18.72
C GLN A 6 44.25 -32.18 -19.08
N LEU A 7 43.01 -31.70 -18.90
CA LEU A 7 42.67 -30.29 -19.08
C LEU A 7 43.43 -29.38 -18.10
N ALA A 8 43.53 -29.80 -16.83
CA ALA A 8 44.32 -29.06 -15.85
C ALA A 8 45.79 -29.03 -16.22
N HIS A 9 46.37 -30.18 -16.66
CA HIS A 9 47.79 -30.24 -17.09
C HIS A 9 48.02 -29.34 -18.31
N HIS A 10 47.20 -29.42 -19.35
CA HIS A 10 47.28 -28.52 -20.53
C HIS A 10 47.17 -27.04 -20.11
N PHE A 11 46.24 -26.69 -19.27
CA PHE A 11 46.08 -25.34 -18.75
C PHE A 11 47.31 -24.83 -18.00
N PHE A 12 47.88 -25.66 -17.11
CA PHE A 12 49.03 -25.24 -16.30
C PHE A 12 50.35 -25.21 -17.05
N TYR A 13 50.53 -26.00 -18.11
CA TYR A 13 51.85 -26.13 -18.77
C TYR A 13 51.87 -25.48 -20.17
N ASP A 14 50.79 -25.53 -20.93
CA ASP A 14 50.80 -25.10 -22.35
C ASP A 14 50.19 -23.73 -22.60
N VAL A 15 49.44 -23.18 -21.63
CA VAL A 15 48.81 -21.87 -21.78
C VAL A 15 49.74 -20.74 -21.33
N SER A 16 49.78 -19.64 -22.06
CA SER A 16 50.59 -18.47 -21.70
C SER A 16 50.24 -17.90 -20.32
N PHE A 17 51.22 -17.38 -19.61
CA PHE A 17 51.09 -16.84 -18.26
C PHE A 17 49.94 -15.78 -18.14
N ILE A 18 49.81 -14.91 -19.13
CA ILE A 18 48.73 -13.92 -19.19
C ILE A 18 47.34 -14.60 -19.16
N LYS A 19 47.16 -15.62 -20.01
CA LYS A 19 45.87 -16.33 -20.09
C LYS A 19 45.55 -17.04 -18.80
N LYS A 20 46.53 -17.57 -18.08
CA LYS A 20 46.37 -18.19 -16.74
C LYS A 20 45.91 -17.16 -15.72
N ILE A 21 46.56 -15.99 -15.68
CA ILE A 21 46.19 -14.90 -14.76
C ILE A 21 44.78 -14.41 -15.05
N VAL A 22 44.45 -14.15 -16.32
CA VAL A 22 43.10 -13.69 -16.72
C VAL A 22 42.05 -14.72 -16.32
N PHE A 23 42.29 -16.00 -16.56
CA PHE A 23 41.37 -17.08 -16.22
C PHE A 23 41.17 -17.20 -14.71
N LEU A 24 42.24 -17.19 -13.92
CA LEU A 24 42.19 -17.23 -12.45
C LEU A 24 41.46 -16.03 -11.89
N PHE A 25 41.66 -14.87 -12.47
CA PHE A 25 41.01 -13.63 -12.07
C PHE A 25 39.53 -13.64 -12.46
N CYS A 26 39.19 -14.14 -13.64
CA CYS A 26 37.81 -14.31 -14.05
C CYS A 26 37.03 -15.23 -13.07
N ILE A 27 37.65 -16.36 -12.68
CA ILE A 27 37.01 -17.25 -11.71
C ILE A 27 36.96 -16.63 -10.31
N GLY A 28 38.03 -15.98 -9.88
CA GLY A 28 38.13 -15.43 -8.52
C GLY A 28 37.30 -14.16 -8.28
N ILE A 29 37.01 -13.39 -9.32
CA ILE A 29 36.30 -12.12 -9.21
C ILE A 29 34.94 -12.16 -9.93
N VAL A 30 34.94 -12.57 -11.20
CA VAL A 30 33.71 -12.51 -12.01
C VAL A 30 32.67 -13.50 -11.51
N VAL A 31 33.06 -14.73 -11.17
CA VAL A 31 32.12 -15.75 -10.68
C VAL A 31 31.50 -15.37 -9.32
N PRO A 32 32.27 -14.98 -8.29
CA PRO A 32 31.70 -14.50 -7.06
C PRO A 32 30.82 -13.25 -7.23
N MET A 33 31.22 -12.35 -8.12
CA MET A 33 30.48 -11.14 -8.42
C MET A 33 29.13 -11.44 -9.10
N ILE A 34 29.09 -12.37 -10.05
CA ILE A 34 27.83 -12.82 -10.68
C ILE A 34 26.96 -13.51 -9.63
N PHE A 35 27.55 -14.34 -8.77
CA PHE A 35 26.82 -15.01 -7.69
C PHE A 35 26.23 -13.98 -6.72
N GLN A 36 27.03 -13.04 -6.25
CA GLN A 36 26.57 -11.98 -5.34
C GLN A 36 25.47 -11.13 -5.98
N GLN A 37 25.62 -10.79 -7.27
CA GLN A 37 24.59 -10.05 -8.01
C GLN A 37 23.28 -10.83 -8.15
N THR A 38 23.38 -12.15 -8.35
CA THR A 38 22.20 -13.02 -8.42
C THR A 38 21.48 -13.11 -7.08
N VAL A 39 22.24 -13.29 -6.00
CA VAL A 39 21.67 -13.31 -4.64
C VAL A 39 21.01 -11.95 -4.30
N TYR A 40 21.71 -10.87 -4.55
CA TYR A 40 21.19 -9.51 -4.35
C TYR A 40 19.89 -9.26 -5.13
N TYR A 41 19.83 -9.74 -6.37
CA TYR A 41 18.65 -9.67 -7.20
C TYR A 41 17.46 -10.41 -6.58
N LEU A 42 17.67 -11.66 -6.17
CA LEU A 42 16.63 -12.49 -5.56
C LEU A 42 16.13 -11.92 -4.22
N GLU A 43 17.04 -11.41 -3.39
CA GLU A 43 16.69 -10.79 -2.12
C GLU A 43 15.94 -9.47 -2.31
N THR A 44 16.36 -8.65 -3.28
CA THR A 44 15.70 -7.38 -3.60
C THR A 44 14.28 -7.62 -4.13
N GLU A 45 14.12 -8.58 -5.04
CA GLU A 45 12.80 -8.95 -5.57
C GLU A 45 11.84 -9.37 -4.44
N ARG A 46 12.33 -10.27 -3.57
CA ARG A 46 11.55 -10.75 -2.44
C ARG A 46 11.20 -9.61 -1.45
N GLY A 47 12.19 -8.80 -1.12
CA GLY A 47 12.01 -7.67 -0.21
C GLY A 47 11.05 -6.59 -0.73
N ILE A 48 11.08 -6.29 -2.03
CA ILE A 48 10.15 -5.34 -2.65
C ILE A 48 8.72 -5.92 -2.61
N LYS A 49 8.57 -7.20 -3.01
CA LYS A 49 7.27 -7.86 -3.00
C LYS A 49 6.65 -7.91 -1.60
N GLU A 50 7.43 -8.29 -0.59
CA GLU A 50 6.96 -8.35 0.80
C GLU A 50 6.56 -6.98 1.35
N ARG A 51 7.38 -5.95 1.12
CA ARG A 51 7.06 -4.58 1.53
C ARG A 51 5.80 -4.07 0.85
N MET A 52 5.67 -4.31 -0.45
CA MET A 52 4.51 -3.86 -1.21
C MET A 52 3.24 -4.56 -0.75
N LEU A 53 3.29 -5.88 -0.53
CA LEU A 53 2.17 -6.62 0.05
C LEU A 53 1.78 -6.10 1.44
N ALA A 54 2.76 -5.77 2.27
CA ALA A 54 2.50 -5.17 3.58
C ALA A 54 1.80 -3.80 3.44
N THR A 55 2.31 -2.93 2.57
CA THR A 55 1.71 -1.60 2.30
C THR A 55 0.28 -1.70 1.76
N VAL A 56 0.04 -2.64 0.84
CA VAL A 56 -1.30 -2.86 0.25
C VAL A 56 -2.27 -3.40 1.30
N ASN A 57 -1.82 -4.33 2.15
CA ASN A 57 -2.63 -4.83 3.26
C ASN A 57 -2.95 -3.73 4.27
N GLU A 58 -1.96 -2.95 4.68
CA GLU A 58 -2.14 -1.83 5.60
C GLU A 58 -3.12 -0.78 5.06
N ALA A 59 -3.01 -0.46 3.76
CA ALA A 59 -3.95 0.44 3.11
C ALA A 59 -5.38 -0.12 3.08
N LEU A 60 -5.55 -1.42 2.84
CA LEU A 60 -6.86 -2.06 2.87
C LEU A 60 -7.45 -2.09 4.29
N ASP A 61 -6.61 -2.36 5.30
CA ASP A 61 -6.99 -2.33 6.70
C ASP A 61 -7.42 -0.91 7.14
N ASP A 62 -6.68 0.13 6.76
CA ASP A 62 -7.04 1.53 7.02
C ASP A 62 -8.43 1.87 6.46
N LYS A 63 -8.71 1.50 5.20
CA LYS A 63 -10.03 1.74 4.59
C LYS A 63 -11.14 0.98 5.29
N THR A 64 -10.88 -0.26 5.64
CA THR A 64 -11.82 -1.10 6.38
C THR A 64 -12.16 -0.49 7.74
N LEU A 65 -11.15 -0.01 8.46
CA LEU A 65 -11.34 0.65 9.75
C LEU A 65 -12.11 1.97 9.62
N LYS A 66 -11.84 2.78 8.60
CA LYS A 66 -12.57 4.03 8.35
C LYS A 66 -14.04 3.78 8.07
N ILE A 67 -14.36 2.82 7.21
CA ILE A 67 -15.74 2.43 6.91
C ILE A 67 -16.43 1.89 8.19
N ALA A 68 -15.74 1.03 8.93
CA ALA A 68 -16.28 0.50 10.19
C ALA A 68 -16.53 1.61 11.22
N SER A 69 -15.68 2.64 11.28
CA SER A 69 -15.90 3.82 12.15
C SER A 69 -17.15 4.58 11.77
N VAL A 70 -17.36 4.86 10.48
CA VAL A 70 -18.56 5.53 9.97
C VAL A 70 -19.84 4.77 10.36
N LEU A 71 -19.83 3.45 10.17
CA LEU A 71 -20.99 2.61 10.50
C LEU A 71 -21.21 2.50 12.02
N SER A 72 -20.13 2.45 12.80
CA SER A 72 -20.20 2.41 14.25
C SER A 72 -20.74 3.72 14.84
N GLU A 73 -20.34 4.86 14.29
CA GLU A 73 -20.87 6.17 14.68
C GLU A 73 -22.37 6.27 14.35
N THR A 74 -22.77 5.77 13.17
CA THR A 74 -24.17 5.73 12.76
C THR A 74 -24.99 4.86 13.70
N ALA A 75 -24.50 3.66 14.04
CA ALA A 75 -25.17 2.75 14.96
C ALA A 75 -25.22 3.30 16.40
N ALA A 76 -24.21 4.04 16.84
CA ALA A 76 -24.21 4.74 18.12
C ALA A 76 -25.27 5.85 18.16
N LEU A 77 -25.44 6.58 17.07
CA LEU A 77 -26.48 7.60 16.95
C LEU A 77 -27.89 6.97 17.01
N GLU A 78 -28.12 5.87 16.31
CA GLU A 78 -29.39 5.12 16.40
C GLU A 78 -29.70 4.67 17.82
N LYS A 79 -28.67 4.12 18.51
CA LYS A 79 -28.81 3.72 19.90
C LYS A 79 -29.21 4.90 20.77
N ARG A 80 -28.61 6.08 20.58
CA ARG A 80 -28.97 7.30 21.31
C ARG A 80 -30.44 7.68 21.13
N TYR A 81 -30.96 7.61 19.90
CA TYR A 81 -32.37 7.90 19.66
C TYR A 81 -33.30 6.81 20.16
N SER A 82 -32.95 5.55 19.97
CA SER A 82 -33.77 4.43 20.41
C SER A 82 -33.82 4.24 21.93
N THR A 83 -33.02 4.98 22.68
CA THR A 83 -33.09 5.04 24.16
C THR A 83 -33.68 6.35 24.69
N ASN A 84 -34.23 7.19 23.81
CA ASN A 84 -34.86 8.44 24.22
C ASN A 84 -36.32 8.20 24.55
N GLU A 85 -36.66 8.31 25.83
CA GLU A 85 -38.03 8.04 26.35
C GLU A 85 -39.06 8.98 25.73
N THR A 86 -38.70 10.26 25.50
CA THR A 86 -39.61 11.25 24.90
C THR A 86 -40.06 10.79 23.51
N LEU A 87 -39.19 10.19 22.73
CA LEU A 87 -39.56 9.65 21.41
C LEU A 87 -40.57 8.51 21.54
N TYR A 88 -40.39 7.62 22.49
CA TYR A 88 -41.36 6.54 22.73
C TYR A 88 -42.72 7.10 23.12
N GLN A 89 -42.78 8.05 24.07
CA GLN A 89 -44.00 8.68 24.50
C GLN A 89 -44.74 9.38 23.35
N CYS A 90 -44.01 10.13 22.54
CA CYS A 90 -44.59 10.83 21.39
C CYS A 90 -45.09 9.87 20.30
N LEU A 91 -44.40 8.79 20.04
CA LEU A 91 -44.76 7.82 19.01
C LEU A 91 -45.91 6.90 19.45
N ASP A 92 -46.08 6.65 20.75
CA ASP A 92 -47.17 5.84 21.29
C ASP A 92 -48.44 6.63 21.59
N LYS A 93 -48.33 7.96 21.65
CA LYS A 93 -49.46 8.82 21.94
C LYS A 93 -50.50 8.76 20.81
N LYS A 94 -51.78 8.58 21.20
CA LYS A 94 -52.90 8.73 20.27
C LYS A 94 -53.28 10.20 20.17
N TYR A 95 -53.16 10.76 18.98
CA TYR A 95 -53.54 12.11 18.70
C TYR A 95 -54.97 12.14 18.19
N THR A 96 -55.83 12.89 18.88
CA THR A 96 -57.27 13.05 18.54
C THR A 96 -57.49 14.20 17.59
N LYS A 97 -56.59 15.18 17.58
CA LYS A 97 -56.60 16.34 16.69
C LYS A 97 -55.28 16.48 15.96
N ASP A 98 -55.35 16.79 14.70
CA ASP A 98 -54.18 17.00 13.87
C ASP A 98 -53.29 18.13 14.40
N LEU A 99 -53.87 19.17 15.00
CA LEU A 99 -53.17 20.29 15.56
C LEU A 99 -52.26 19.86 16.76
N ASP A 100 -52.73 18.96 17.62
CA ASP A 100 -52.00 18.47 18.76
C ASP A 100 -50.77 17.68 18.31
N TYR A 101 -50.87 16.95 17.19
CA TYR A 101 -49.73 16.27 16.58
C TYR A 101 -48.75 17.26 15.97
N LEU A 102 -49.23 18.28 15.23
CA LEU A 102 -48.35 19.28 14.60
C LEU A 102 -47.52 20.05 15.64
N ILE A 103 -48.13 20.42 16.78
CA ILE A 103 -47.43 21.09 17.88
C ILE A 103 -46.34 20.15 18.42
N GLN A 104 -46.72 18.90 18.72
CA GLN A 104 -45.76 17.91 19.25
C GLN A 104 -44.63 17.62 18.22
N TYR A 105 -44.96 17.61 16.92
CA TYR A 105 -44.00 17.43 15.87
C TYR A 105 -42.97 18.56 15.85
N GLN A 106 -43.41 19.80 15.96
CA GLN A 106 -42.52 20.98 15.97
C GLN A 106 -41.66 21.03 17.24
N GLU A 107 -42.28 20.77 18.42
CA GLU A 107 -41.58 20.89 19.71
C GLU A 107 -40.64 19.75 19.99
N THR A 108 -40.88 18.53 19.45
CA THR A 108 -40.08 17.36 19.75
C THR A 108 -39.28 16.89 18.55
N PHE A 109 -39.96 16.46 17.47
CA PHE A 109 -39.25 15.80 16.36
C PHE A 109 -38.44 16.83 15.57
N GLN A 110 -38.97 18.00 15.28
CA GLN A 110 -38.27 19.03 14.56
C GLN A 110 -37.05 19.54 15.34
N VAL A 111 -37.21 19.75 16.67
CA VAL A 111 -36.08 20.18 17.51
C VAL A 111 -34.99 19.10 17.59
N LEU A 112 -35.38 17.85 17.85
CA LEU A 112 -34.40 16.76 18.00
C LEU A 112 -33.64 16.45 16.70
N PHE A 113 -34.28 16.62 15.53
CA PHE A 113 -33.70 16.22 14.25
C PHE A 113 -33.28 17.39 13.36
N SER A 114 -33.61 18.65 13.70
CA SER A 114 -33.18 19.83 12.92
C SER A 114 -31.82 20.39 13.33
N GLU A 115 -31.30 19.97 14.48
CA GLU A 115 -29.94 20.34 14.88
C GLU A 115 -28.89 19.65 13.95
N THR A 116 -28.84 20.13 12.71
CA THR A 116 -27.95 19.64 11.65
C THR A 116 -26.47 19.64 12.04
N ASN A 117 -26.09 20.37 13.07
CA ASN A 117 -24.71 20.39 13.59
C ASN A 117 -24.37 19.16 14.47
N LEU A 118 -25.33 18.31 14.78
CA LEU A 118 -25.15 17.10 15.60
C LEU A 118 -24.92 15.83 14.77
N TYR A 119 -25.21 15.89 13.46
CA TYR A 119 -25.01 14.73 12.60
C TYR A 119 -23.58 14.70 12.03
N PRO A 120 -22.91 13.57 12.08
CA PRO A 120 -21.72 13.35 11.25
C PRO A 120 -22.03 13.66 9.79
N TYR A 121 -21.08 14.21 9.08
CA TYR A 121 -21.25 14.67 7.68
C TYR A 121 -21.69 13.56 6.71
N HIS A 122 -21.41 12.30 7.04
CA HIS A 122 -21.75 11.12 6.25
C HIS A 122 -23.23 10.68 6.40
N ILE A 123 -24.00 11.32 7.27
CA ILE A 123 -25.41 10.98 7.46
C ILE A 123 -26.27 11.82 6.51
N ARG A 124 -26.91 11.13 5.58
CA ARG A 124 -27.81 11.72 4.62
C ARG A 124 -29.19 11.99 5.19
N MET A 125 -29.74 11.05 5.96
CA MET A 125 -31.11 11.08 6.42
C MET A 125 -31.30 10.32 7.72
N VAL A 126 -32.11 10.89 8.61
CA VAL A 126 -32.60 10.21 9.82
C VAL A 126 -34.10 10.23 9.79
N ARG A 127 -34.76 9.07 9.90
CA ARG A 127 -36.22 8.95 9.93
C ARG A 127 -36.70 7.93 10.95
N LEU A 128 -37.79 8.25 11.58
CA LEU A 128 -38.58 7.37 12.42
C LEU A 128 -39.76 6.81 11.63
N TYR A 129 -40.03 5.54 11.79
CA TYR A 129 -41.19 4.88 11.21
C TYR A 129 -42.03 4.24 12.31
N THR A 130 -43.35 4.34 12.16
CA THR A 130 -44.31 3.79 13.09
C THR A 130 -45.57 3.35 12.37
N ASP A 131 -46.25 2.34 12.94
CA ASP A 131 -47.57 1.90 12.48
C ASP A 131 -48.72 2.63 13.22
N ASN A 132 -48.42 3.63 14.08
CA ASN A 132 -49.43 4.47 14.71
C ASN A 132 -50.27 5.23 13.66
N PRO A 133 -51.58 4.91 13.52
CA PRO A 133 -52.39 5.48 12.47
C PRO A 133 -52.71 6.96 12.70
N THR A 134 -52.55 7.46 13.93
CA THR A 134 -52.87 8.85 14.28
C THR A 134 -51.77 9.86 13.99
N LEU A 135 -50.57 9.40 13.64
CA LEU A 135 -49.49 10.26 13.23
C LEU A 135 -49.58 10.56 11.71
N MET A 136 -49.24 11.79 11.35
CA MET A 136 -49.15 12.20 9.97
C MET A 136 -47.71 12.11 9.50
N ASN A 137 -47.52 11.86 8.20
CA ASN A 137 -46.20 11.85 7.56
C ASN A 137 -45.57 13.22 7.60
N GLY A 138 -44.33 13.27 8.05
CA GLY A 138 -43.48 14.45 8.05
C GLY A 138 -42.09 14.15 7.52
N ALA A 139 -41.19 15.11 7.65
CA ALA A 139 -39.83 14.95 7.24
C ALA A 139 -39.09 13.87 8.04
N TYR A 140 -39.35 13.80 9.36
CA TYR A 140 -38.63 12.96 10.30
C TYR A 140 -39.46 11.75 10.80
N VAL A 141 -40.77 11.77 10.66
CA VAL A 141 -41.68 10.68 11.09
C VAL A 141 -42.55 10.27 9.91
N ARG A 142 -42.63 8.97 9.67
CA ARG A 142 -43.44 8.37 8.60
C ARG A 142 -44.12 7.09 9.05
N LYS A 143 -45.09 6.66 8.32
CA LYS A 143 -45.74 5.37 8.53
C LYS A 143 -44.82 4.24 8.03
N THR A 144 -44.88 3.10 8.73
CA THR A 144 -44.10 1.92 8.36
C THR A 144 -44.42 1.44 6.92
N SER A 145 -45.71 1.58 6.50
CA SER A 145 -46.14 1.29 5.12
C SER A 145 -45.38 2.12 4.05
N ASP A 146 -44.99 3.33 4.39
CA ASP A 146 -44.30 4.23 3.43
C ASP A 146 -42.82 3.89 3.27
N MET A 147 -42.26 3.14 4.22
CA MET A 147 -40.90 2.61 4.08
C MET A 147 -40.77 1.65 2.90
N GLU A 148 -41.84 0.93 2.58
CA GLU A 148 -41.91 0.04 1.40
C GLU A 148 -42.01 0.81 0.09
N LEU A 149 -42.72 1.95 0.10
CA LEU A 149 -42.92 2.80 -1.07
C LEU A 149 -41.67 3.63 -1.42
N GLU A 150 -40.83 3.92 -0.46
CA GLU A 150 -39.59 4.67 -0.67
C GLU A 150 -38.50 3.80 -1.33
N SER A 151 -38.56 2.49 -1.15
CA SER A 151 -37.74 1.51 -1.84
C SER A 151 -38.49 1.03 -3.09
N LEU A 152 -38.48 1.83 -4.16
CA LEU A 152 -39.18 1.53 -5.41
C LEU A 152 -38.90 0.10 -5.90
N GLY A 153 -39.90 -0.79 -5.74
CA GLY A 153 -39.97 -2.08 -6.42
C GLY A 153 -39.31 -3.27 -5.77
N GLU A 154 -38.65 -3.10 -4.65
CA GLU A 154 -38.25 -4.24 -3.80
C GLU A 154 -39.12 -4.25 -2.57
N THR A 155 -40.02 -5.25 -2.51
CA THR A 155 -40.71 -5.65 -1.27
C THR A 155 -39.69 -5.66 -0.14
N LEU A 156 -40.08 -5.17 1.05
CA LEU A 156 -39.34 -5.37 2.30
C LEU A 156 -39.24 -6.87 2.59
N ASP A 157 -38.47 -7.57 1.77
CA ASP A 157 -38.02 -8.89 2.15
C ASP A 157 -37.03 -8.67 3.29
N TYR A 158 -37.47 -9.05 4.50
CA TYR A 158 -36.59 -9.16 5.69
C TYR A 158 -35.33 -10.00 5.39
N VAL A 159 -35.28 -10.68 4.28
CA VAL A 159 -34.17 -11.45 3.71
C VAL A 159 -32.92 -10.59 3.46
N ASN A 160 -33.05 -9.27 3.30
CA ASN A 160 -31.94 -8.36 2.99
C ASN A 160 -31.48 -7.53 4.19
N LEU A 161 -31.96 -7.84 5.40
CA LEU A 161 -31.53 -7.21 6.63
C LEU A 161 -30.40 -8.05 7.25
N TYR A 162 -29.22 -7.48 7.36
CA TYR A 162 -28.10 -8.12 8.04
C TYR A 162 -28.04 -7.64 9.50
N PRO A 163 -28.14 -8.53 10.50
CA PRO A 163 -28.05 -8.13 11.90
C PRO A 163 -26.63 -7.63 12.22
N VAL A 164 -26.56 -6.48 12.89
CA VAL A 164 -25.28 -5.94 13.37
C VAL A 164 -24.85 -6.76 14.59
N LYS A 165 -23.65 -7.31 14.54
CA LYS A 165 -23.08 -8.09 15.63
C LYS A 165 -22.95 -7.22 16.89
N ASP A 166 -23.25 -7.83 18.04
CA ASP A 166 -23.20 -7.18 19.36
C ASP A 166 -24.18 -6.01 19.57
N GLN A 167 -25.12 -5.81 18.63
CA GLN A 167 -26.20 -4.83 18.77
C GLN A 167 -27.56 -5.50 18.59
N THR A 168 -28.34 -5.53 19.64
CA THR A 168 -29.72 -6.09 19.61
C THR A 168 -30.61 -5.21 18.73
N ASN A 169 -31.42 -5.89 17.89
CA ASN A 169 -32.43 -5.24 17.04
C ASN A 169 -31.91 -4.13 16.09
N THR A 170 -30.64 -4.20 15.73
CA THR A 170 -29.98 -3.30 14.73
C THR A 170 -29.64 -4.10 13.50
N TYR A 171 -29.98 -3.56 12.34
CA TYR A 171 -29.84 -4.21 11.03
C TYR A 171 -29.24 -3.26 10.02
N ILE A 172 -28.44 -3.79 9.10
CA ILE A 172 -27.96 -3.06 7.93
C ILE A 172 -28.71 -3.51 6.69
N ARG A 173 -29.05 -2.53 5.86
CA ARG A 173 -29.67 -2.73 4.56
C ARG A 173 -29.01 -1.85 3.51
N THR A 174 -28.68 -2.43 2.39
CA THR A 174 -28.33 -1.68 1.18
C THR A 174 -29.60 -1.38 0.40
N SER A 175 -29.85 -0.10 0.12
CA SER A 175 -30.98 0.36 -0.66
C SER A 175 -30.52 1.18 -1.86
N HIS A 176 -31.21 0.99 -2.96
CA HIS A 176 -31.03 1.79 -4.17
C HIS A 176 -32.30 2.66 -4.31
N GLU A 177 -32.19 3.94 -4.01
CA GLU A 177 -33.28 4.87 -4.27
C GLU A 177 -33.20 5.43 -5.69
N THR A 178 -34.06 4.93 -6.57
CA THR A 178 -34.38 5.60 -7.82
C THR A 178 -35.39 6.73 -7.54
N ARG A 179 -34.93 7.83 -6.98
CA ARG A 179 -35.79 9.01 -6.88
C ARG A 179 -35.84 9.69 -8.23
N ARG A 180 -36.93 9.51 -8.95
CA ARG A 180 -37.30 10.32 -10.11
C ARG A 180 -37.77 11.72 -9.65
N ILE A 181 -36.94 12.48 -8.99
CA ILE A 181 -37.08 13.92 -8.92
C ILE A 181 -36.19 14.46 -10.03
N ALA A 182 -36.80 15.15 -10.98
CA ALA A 182 -36.13 15.72 -12.14
C ALA A 182 -34.88 16.48 -11.69
N GLY A 183 -33.68 15.96 -12.05
CA GLY A 183 -32.40 16.63 -11.85
C GLY A 183 -31.51 16.04 -10.74
N THR A 184 -31.91 14.99 -10.04
CA THR A 184 -31.03 14.31 -9.05
C THR A 184 -30.56 12.96 -9.58
N SER A 185 -29.24 12.73 -9.50
CA SER A 185 -28.62 11.43 -9.79
C SER A 185 -29.19 10.34 -8.90
N ASP A 186 -29.27 9.10 -9.42
CA ASP A 186 -29.53 7.89 -8.62
C ASP A 186 -28.59 7.87 -7.43
N SER A 187 -29.10 8.11 -6.23
CA SER A 187 -28.31 8.07 -5.01
C SER A 187 -28.50 6.74 -4.32
N ARG A 188 -27.39 6.09 -4.06
CA ARG A 188 -27.35 4.88 -3.24
C ARG A 188 -27.15 5.27 -1.78
N SER A 189 -27.77 4.54 -0.89
CA SER A 189 -27.56 4.69 0.54
C SER A 189 -27.40 3.34 1.21
N LEU A 190 -26.53 3.32 2.20
CA LEU A 190 -26.43 2.23 3.15
C LEU A 190 -27.26 2.60 4.37
N SER A 191 -28.33 1.86 4.62
CA SER A 191 -29.25 2.15 5.73
C SER A 191 -28.89 1.32 6.94
N VAL A 192 -28.78 1.95 8.09
CA VAL A 192 -28.79 1.28 9.39
C VAL A 192 -30.21 1.43 9.97
N ILE A 193 -30.79 0.33 10.42
CA ILE A 193 -32.19 0.26 10.88
C ILE A 193 -32.22 -0.37 12.26
N ARG A 194 -32.85 0.30 13.19
CA ARG A 194 -33.04 -0.24 14.55
C ARG A 194 -34.51 -0.23 14.96
N VAL A 195 -34.95 -1.36 15.48
CA VAL A 195 -36.28 -1.49 16.11
C VAL A 195 -36.20 -1.01 17.55
N PHE A 196 -37.18 -0.21 17.96
CA PHE A 196 -37.30 0.31 19.31
C PHE A 196 -37.88 -0.75 20.23
N ASP A 197 -37.09 -1.19 21.21
CA ASP A 197 -37.48 -2.26 22.16
C ASP A 197 -37.04 -1.97 23.60
N TYR A 198 -36.50 -0.77 23.86
CA TYR A 198 -35.93 -0.43 25.16
C TYR A 198 -36.97 -0.17 26.24
N TYR A 199 -37.98 0.67 25.95
CA TYR A 199 -39.08 0.99 26.90
C TYR A 199 -40.31 0.16 26.59
N LYS A 200 -40.42 -1.01 27.21
CA LYS A 200 -41.52 -1.96 26.97
C LYS A 200 -42.88 -1.47 27.43
N GLN A 201 -42.96 -0.45 28.33
CA GLN A 201 -44.20 0.21 28.69
C GLN A 201 -44.79 1.05 27.55
N HIS A 202 -44.01 1.37 26.56
CA HIS A 202 -44.39 2.13 25.35
C HIS A 202 -44.33 1.20 24.13
N ASP A 203 -45.21 0.21 24.10
CA ASP A 203 -45.23 -0.85 23.04
C ASP A 203 -46.60 -0.91 22.34
N ALA A 204 -47.35 0.20 22.36
CA ALA A 204 -48.66 0.23 21.70
C ALA A 204 -48.54 0.17 20.18
N TYR A 205 -47.44 0.66 19.64
CA TYR A 205 -47.18 0.71 18.20
C TYR A 205 -45.73 0.30 17.89
N GLN A 206 -45.54 -0.29 16.71
CA GLN A 206 -44.22 -0.59 16.19
C GLN A 206 -43.45 0.70 15.93
N LYS A 207 -42.18 0.74 16.29
CA LYS A 207 -41.31 1.90 16.11
C LYS A 207 -39.96 1.44 15.63
N LEU A 208 -39.44 2.11 14.63
CA LEU A 208 -38.09 1.89 14.17
C LEU A 208 -37.45 3.21 13.73
N ILE A 209 -36.16 3.27 13.80
CA ILE A 209 -35.36 4.35 13.23
C ILE A 209 -34.55 3.81 12.06
N ARG A 210 -34.47 4.58 11.01
CA ARG A 210 -33.61 4.36 9.86
C ARG A 210 -32.68 5.55 9.70
N ILE A 211 -31.39 5.29 9.63
CA ILE A 211 -30.36 6.27 9.32
C ILE A 211 -29.67 5.84 8.03
N ASP A 212 -29.65 6.71 7.05
CA ASP A 212 -29.02 6.47 5.77
C ASP A 212 -27.66 7.13 5.72
N VAL A 213 -26.64 6.34 5.39
CA VAL A 213 -25.26 6.76 5.14
C VAL A 213 -25.12 7.03 3.64
N GLU A 214 -24.53 8.18 3.28
CA GLU A 214 -24.27 8.55 1.89
C GLU A 214 -23.17 7.64 1.32
N CYS A 215 -23.49 6.96 0.20
CA CYS A 215 -22.48 6.11 -0.47
C CYS A 215 -21.35 6.91 -1.10
N ASP A 216 -21.57 8.18 -1.43
CA ASP A 216 -20.54 9.06 -1.98
C ASP A 216 -19.44 9.35 -0.94
N ASP A 217 -19.78 9.42 0.35
CA ASP A 217 -18.80 9.57 1.43
C ASP A 217 -17.99 8.28 1.63
N LEU A 218 -18.64 7.11 1.51
CA LEU A 218 -17.94 5.83 1.51
C LEU A 218 -17.02 5.72 0.29
N LEU A 219 -17.47 6.20 -0.88
CA LEU A 219 -16.67 6.26 -2.10
C LEU A 219 -15.45 7.19 -1.91
N ALA A 220 -15.63 8.33 -1.26
CA ALA A 220 -14.53 9.25 -0.95
C ALA A 220 -13.45 8.59 -0.10
N ILE A 221 -13.84 7.77 0.89
CA ILE A 221 -12.89 6.97 1.68
C ILE A 221 -12.09 6.03 0.78
N LEU A 222 -12.73 5.36 -0.17
CA LEU A 222 -12.05 4.45 -1.10
C LEU A 222 -11.12 5.20 -2.06
N GLN A 223 -11.45 6.43 -2.44
CA GLN A 223 -10.68 7.26 -3.37
C GLN A 223 -9.43 7.92 -2.77
N GLU A 224 -9.28 7.94 -1.45
CA GLU A 224 -8.12 8.57 -0.79
C GLU A 224 -6.77 7.98 -1.20
N THR A 225 -6.76 6.81 -1.80
CA THR A 225 -5.52 6.13 -2.24
C THR A 225 -5.65 5.64 -3.68
N ASN A 226 -4.60 5.84 -4.46
CA ASN A 226 -4.49 5.33 -5.83
C ASN A 226 -3.73 3.99 -5.88
N LEU A 227 -3.56 3.32 -4.74
CA LEU A 227 -2.84 2.05 -4.65
C LEU A 227 -3.58 0.91 -5.35
N PHE A 228 -4.91 0.93 -5.26
CA PHE A 228 -5.77 -0.10 -5.85
C PHE A 228 -6.30 0.35 -7.21
N GLU A 229 -6.26 -0.56 -8.17
CA GLU A 229 -6.91 -0.34 -9.47
C GLU A 229 -8.43 -0.23 -9.31
N ASN A 230 -8.97 -1.04 -8.40
CA ASN A 230 -10.36 -1.00 -8.02
C ASN A 230 -10.56 -1.42 -6.55
N MET A 231 -11.55 -0.82 -5.90
CA MET A 231 -12.03 -1.24 -4.60
C MET A 231 -13.54 -1.38 -4.65
N ILE A 232 -14.05 -2.47 -4.05
CA ILE A 232 -15.45 -2.82 -4.11
C ILE A 232 -15.92 -3.20 -2.71
N LEU A 233 -16.89 -2.47 -2.19
CA LEU A 233 -17.60 -2.82 -0.95
C LEU A 233 -18.85 -3.59 -1.32
N THR A 234 -19.04 -4.77 -0.74
CA THR A 234 -20.21 -5.63 -0.98
C THR A 234 -20.94 -5.94 0.31
N ASP A 235 -22.21 -6.32 0.17
CA ASP A 235 -23.01 -6.92 1.24
C ASP A 235 -22.75 -8.43 1.37
N SER A 236 -23.42 -9.08 2.34
CA SER A 236 -23.34 -10.52 2.59
C SER A 236 -23.78 -11.40 1.41
N ASN A 237 -24.50 -10.83 0.45
CA ASN A 237 -24.96 -11.51 -0.75
C ASN A 237 -24.06 -11.19 -1.98
N ASN A 238 -22.88 -10.62 -1.75
CA ASN A 238 -21.97 -10.15 -2.80
C ASN A 238 -22.58 -9.09 -3.73
N ARG A 239 -23.56 -8.30 -3.25
CA ARG A 239 -24.10 -7.17 -4.01
C ARG A 239 -23.23 -5.95 -3.77
N VAL A 240 -22.93 -5.23 -4.85
CA VAL A 240 -22.07 -4.04 -4.79
C VAL A 240 -22.79 -2.88 -4.10
N VAL A 241 -22.26 -2.45 -2.98
CA VAL A 241 -22.70 -1.25 -2.24
C VAL A 241 -22.05 -0.01 -2.86
N VAL A 242 -20.71 -0.01 -2.89
CA VAL A 242 -19.87 1.06 -3.45
C VAL A 242 -18.71 0.43 -4.19
N ALA A 243 -18.32 1.01 -5.31
CA ALA A 243 -17.12 0.59 -6.03
C ALA A 243 -16.42 1.77 -6.71
N LEU A 244 -15.09 1.72 -6.76
CA LEU A 244 -14.30 2.55 -7.65
C LEU A 244 -14.48 2.05 -9.09
N ASN A 245 -14.31 2.94 -10.07
CA ASN A 245 -14.19 2.59 -11.49
C ASN A 245 -15.27 1.68 -12.07
N GLY A 246 -16.49 2.21 -12.22
CA GLY A 246 -17.46 1.69 -13.19
C GLY A 246 -18.30 0.47 -12.79
N TYR A 247 -17.96 -0.27 -11.74
CA TYR A 247 -18.79 -1.39 -11.27
C TYR A 247 -20.11 -0.94 -10.64
N ALA A 248 -20.22 0.33 -10.29
CA ALA A 248 -21.38 0.92 -9.63
C ALA A 248 -22.40 1.60 -10.56
N ASN A 249 -22.09 1.76 -11.86
CA ASN A 249 -22.83 2.66 -12.74
C ASN A 249 -24.08 2.06 -13.42
N SER A 250 -24.45 0.82 -13.16
CA SER A 250 -25.71 0.29 -13.66
C SER A 250 -26.76 0.37 -12.56
N GLY A 251 -27.86 1.08 -12.77
CA GLY A 251 -28.97 1.32 -11.84
C GLY A 251 -29.62 0.09 -11.20
N LYS A 252 -28.98 -1.07 -11.25
CA LYS A 252 -29.34 -2.29 -10.52
C LYS A 252 -28.17 -2.69 -9.64
N MET A 253 -28.45 -3.15 -8.42
CA MET A 253 -27.44 -3.78 -7.57
C MET A 253 -26.81 -4.96 -8.30
N ARG A 254 -25.57 -4.82 -8.73
CA ARG A 254 -24.85 -5.87 -9.42
C ARG A 254 -24.32 -6.83 -8.38
N GLN A 255 -24.66 -8.11 -8.52
CA GLN A 255 -23.98 -9.18 -7.79
C GLN A 255 -22.66 -9.48 -8.47
N ILE A 256 -21.61 -9.57 -7.72
CA ILE A 256 -20.28 -9.90 -8.23
C ILE A 256 -19.89 -11.30 -7.75
N ASN A 257 -19.21 -12.01 -8.62
CA ASN A 257 -18.50 -13.22 -8.21
C ASN A 257 -17.03 -12.83 -7.98
N PRO A 258 -16.51 -12.93 -6.73
CA PRO A 258 -15.12 -12.58 -6.43
C PRO A 258 -14.10 -13.30 -7.30
N GLU A 259 -14.39 -14.53 -7.74
CA GLU A 259 -13.51 -15.32 -8.61
C GLU A 259 -13.41 -14.74 -10.03
N GLU A 260 -14.45 -14.07 -10.52
CA GLU A 260 -14.46 -13.42 -11.84
C GLU A 260 -13.68 -12.10 -11.88
N ILE A 261 -13.47 -11.49 -10.71
CA ILE A 261 -12.74 -10.23 -10.60
C ILE A 261 -11.22 -10.47 -10.61
N SER A 262 -10.78 -11.66 -10.20
CA SER A 262 -9.38 -12.07 -10.20
C SER A 262 -8.90 -12.31 -11.62
N ASP A 263 -8.47 -11.25 -12.29
CA ASP A 263 -7.85 -11.33 -13.61
C ASP A 263 -6.37 -11.77 -13.51
N ARG A 264 -5.84 -12.37 -14.58
CA ARG A 264 -4.45 -12.85 -14.61
C ARG A 264 -3.47 -11.69 -14.37
N GLY A 265 -2.69 -11.78 -13.27
CA GLY A 265 -1.70 -10.80 -12.89
C GLY A 265 -2.17 -9.74 -11.88
N LYS A 266 -3.42 -9.84 -11.42
CA LYS A 266 -3.96 -8.98 -10.37
C LYS A 266 -4.14 -9.74 -9.06
N LEU A 267 -3.83 -9.09 -7.95
CA LEU A 267 -4.02 -9.64 -6.61
C LEU A 267 -5.35 -9.12 -6.04
N LEU A 268 -6.25 -10.04 -5.76
CA LEU A 268 -7.47 -9.74 -5.04
C LEU A 268 -7.25 -9.95 -3.55
N LEU A 269 -7.45 -8.90 -2.79
CA LEU A 269 -7.44 -8.92 -1.33
C LEU A 269 -8.84 -8.64 -0.82
N SER A 270 -9.19 -9.22 0.32
CA SER A 270 -10.46 -8.98 0.97
C SER A 270 -10.31 -8.73 2.46
N ARG A 271 -11.19 -7.89 2.99
CA ARG A 271 -11.37 -7.67 4.44
C ARG A 271 -12.85 -7.68 4.76
N GLU A 272 -13.19 -8.50 5.72
CA GLU A 272 -14.57 -8.61 6.19
C GLU A 272 -14.82 -7.63 7.33
N LEU A 273 -15.83 -6.81 7.18
CA LEU A 273 -16.42 -6.02 8.25
C LEU A 273 -17.48 -6.89 8.94
N SER A 274 -17.03 -7.91 9.68
CA SER A 274 -17.86 -8.98 10.23
C SER A 274 -19.00 -8.49 11.13
N ASN A 275 -18.82 -7.32 11.77
CA ASN A 275 -19.87 -6.71 12.61
C ASN A 275 -21.06 -6.21 11.77
N PHE A 276 -20.83 -5.90 10.51
CA PHE A 276 -21.80 -5.26 9.63
C PHE A 276 -22.19 -6.12 8.43
N GLY A 277 -21.61 -7.32 8.28
CA GLY A 277 -21.87 -8.21 7.15
C GLY A 277 -21.46 -7.63 5.81
N LEU A 278 -20.45 -6.79 5.80
CA LEU A 278 -19.88 -6.20 4.60
C LEU A 278 -18.51 -6.77 4.34
N THR A 279 -18.11 -6.83 3.06
CA THR A 279 -16.78 -7.24 2.65
C THR A 279 -16.19 -6.20 1.71
N LEU A 280 -14.99 -5.73 2.04
CA LEU A 280 -14.22 -4.85 1.20
C LEU A 280 -13.22 -5.65 0.39
N TYR A 281 -13.33 -5.58 -0.93
CA TYR A 281 -12.38 -6.15 -1.88
C TYR A 281 -11.47 -5.05 -2.43
N GLY A 282 -10.17 -5.32 -2.48
CA GLY A 282 -9.17 -4.47 -3.12
C GLY A 282 -8.49 -5.23 -4.25
N LEU A 283 -8.53 -4.70 -5.47
CA LEU A 283 -7.86 -5.24 -6.64
C LEU A 283 -6.56 -4.47 -6.87
N TYR A 284 -5.44 -5.16 -6.69
CA TYR A 284 -4.11 -4.60 -6.86
C TYR A 284 -3.43 -5.15 -8.12
N ASP A 285 -2.93 -4.26 -8.99
CA ASP A 285 -2.18 -4.64 -10.18
C ASP A 285 -0.73 -4.97 -9.84
N MET A 286 -0.39 -6.26 -9.88
CA MET A 286 0.98 -6.74 -9.67
C MET A 286 1.96 -6.30 -10.75
N SER A 287 1.47 -5.84 -11.92
CA SER A 287 2.33 -5.35 -13.00
C SER A 287 3.06 -4.05 -12.65
N SER A 288 2.50 -3.26 -11.76
CA SER A 288 3.13 -2.03 -11.25
C SER A 288 4.42 -2.33 -10.48
N ILE A 289 4.46 -3.43 -9.72
CA ILE A 289 5.66 -3.93 -9.05
C ILE A 289 6.73 -4.28 -10.08
N SER A 290 6.33 -4.94 -11.19
CA SER A 290 7.27 -5.37 -12.22
C SER A 290 7.95 -4.20 -12.94
N LYS A 291 7.26 -3.06 -13.10
CA LYS A 291 7.83 -1.85 -13.72
C LYS A 291 8.88 -1.18 -12.84
N GLU A 292 8.57 -1.01 -11.56
CA GLU A 292 9.50 -0.43 -10.58
C GLU A 292 10.74 -1.32 -10.42
N PHE A 293 10.52 -2.63 -10.42
CA PHE A 293 11.55 -3.63 -10.40
C PHE A 293 12.42 -3.63 -11.68
N GLN A 294 11.82 -3.43 -12.87
CA GLN A 294 12.59 -3.33 -14.12
C GLN A 294 13.61 -2.21 -14.09
N THR A 295 13.27 -1.04 -13.60
CA THR A 295 14.19 0.09 -13.51
C THR A 295 15.37 -0.22 -12.59
N SER A 296 15.11 -0.78 -11.42
CA SER A 296 16.15 -1.19 -10.48
C SER A 296 17.03 -2.32 -11.04
N ARG A 297 16.44 -3.26 -11.79
CA ARG A 297 17.13 -4.36 -12.47
C ARG A 297 18.09 -3.85 -13.54
N ILE A 298 17.65 -2.89 -14.35
CA ILE A 298 18.48 -2.29 -15.42
C ILE A 298 19.67 -1.55 -14.80
N GLN A 299 19.45 -0.75 -13.76
CA GLN A 299 20.53 -0.05 -13.07
C GLN A 299 21.54 -1.00 -12.45
N SER A 300 21.08 -2.04 -11.76
CA SER A 300 21.94 -3.06 -11.17
C SER A 300 22.73 -3.84 -12.22
N PHE A 301 22.12 -4.15 -13.36
CA PHE A 301 22.77 -4.81 -14.48
C PHE A 301 23.88 -3.93 -15.08
N PHE A 302 23.61 -2.66 -15.33
CA PHE A 302 24.65 -1.73 -15.85
C PHE A 302 25.80 -1.56 -14.86
N LEU A 303 25.50 -1.45 -13.58
CA LEU A 303 26.53 -1.36 -12.54
C LEU A 303 27.42 -2.63 -12.51
N ALA A 304 26.82 -3.80 -12.63
CA ALA A 304 27.53 -5.07 -12.71
C ALA A 304 28.42 -5.13 -13.96
N VAL A 305 27.89 -4.75 -15.14
CA VAL A 305 28.66 -4.73 -16.40
C VAL A 305 29.83 -3.76 -16.30
N ILE A 306 29.62 -2.54 -15.82
CA ILE A 306 30.69 -1.55 -15.63
C ILE A 306 31.77 -2.08 -14.68
N SER A 307 31.36 -2.67 -13.56
CA SER A 307 32.30 -3.24 -12.59
C SER A 307 33.11 -4.40 -13.17
N ILE A 308 32.47 -5.27 -13.97
CA ILE A 308 33.18 -6.35 -14.69
C ILE A 308 34.17 -5.80 -15.73
N LEU A 309 33.75 -4.84 -16.55
CA LEU A 309 34.60 -4.20 -17.53
C LEU A 309 35.78 -3.50 -16.88
N PHE A 310 35.56 -2.79 -15.80
CA PHE A 310 36.59 -2.15 -14.99
C PHE A 310 37.60 -3.17 -14.44
N ALA A 311 37.09 -4.24 -13.83
CA ALA A 311 37.92 -5.33 -13.30
C ALA A 311 38.75 -5.99 -14.41
N LEU A 312 38.14 -6.30 -15.56
CA LEU A 312 38.86 -6.85 -16.74
C LEU A 312 39.90 -5.88 -17.29
N GLY A 313 39.59 -4.60 -17.36
CA GLY A 313 40.53 -3.54 -17.78
C GLY A 313 41.73 -3.48 -16.84
N CYS A 314 41.52 -3.49 -15.54
CA CYS A 314 42.58 -3.51 -14.54
C CYS A 314 43.47 -4.78 -14.68
N VAL A 315 42.82 -5.95 -14.86
CA VAL A 315 43.53 -7.22 -15.06
C VAL A 315 44.38 -7.20 -16.32
N TYR A 316 43.83 -6.72 -17.45
CA TYR A 316 44.53 -6.63 -18.72
C TYR A 316 45.77 -5.72 -18.62
N LEU A 317 45.62 -4.54 -17.99
CA LEU A 317 46.73 -3.60 -17.78
C LEU A 317 47.84 -4.21 -16.90
N VAL A 318 47.46 -4.84 -15.79
CA VAL A 318 48.41 -5.46 -14.87
C VAL A 318 49.08 -6.66 -15.51
N ALA A 319 48.31 -7.59 -16.08
CA ALA A 319 48.86 -8.78 -16.76
C ALA A 319 49.75 -8.43 -17.95
N GLY A 320 49.34 -7.42 -18.74
CA GLY A 320 50.11 -6.94 -19.85
C GLY A 320 51.43 -6.28 -19.43
N ASN A 321 51.42 -5.57 -18.30
CA ASN A 321 52.63 -4.96 -17.74
C ASN A 321 53.60 -6.02 -17.18
N ILE A 322 53.07 -6.96 -16.39
CA ILE A 322 53.86 -8.07 -15.85
C ILE A 322 54.44 -8.93 -16.97
N SER A 323 53.61 -9.29 -17.96
CA SER A 323 54.04 -10.12 -19.07
C SER A 323 55.10 -9.41 -19.95
N ARG A 324 54.93 -8.12 -20.20
CA ARG A 324 55.95 -7.33 -20.92
C ARG A 324 57.27 -7.30 -20.17
N ARG A 325 57.26 -7.14 -18.86
CA ARG A 325 58.45 -7.16 -18.04
C ARG A 325 59.07 -8.57 -17.95
N LEU A 326 58.20 -9.57 -17.77
CA LEU A 326 58.66 -10.98 -17.73
C LEU A 326 59.28 -11.37 -19.09
N ASN A 327 58.63 -11.04 -20.21
CA ASN A 327 59.19 -11.29 -21.53
C ASN A 327 60.51 -10.54 -21.75
N ARG A 328 60.64 -9.29 -21.27
CA ARG A 328 61.93 -8.61 -21.29
C ARG A 328 63.00 -9.35 -20.51
N LEU A 329 62.63 -9.84 -19.34
CA LEU A 329 63.57 -10.62 -18.52
C LEU A 329 63.93 -11.97 -19.15
N VAL A 330 62.92 -12.65 -19.74
CA VAL A 330 63.16 -13.91 -20.48
C VAL A 330 63.98 -13.61 -21.72
N THR A 331 63.70 -12.56 -22.47
CA THR A 331 64.51 -12.16 -23.63
C THR A 331 65.93 -11.76 -23.23
N GLN A 332 66.09 -11.05 -22.09
CA GLN A 332 67.40 -10.75 -21.54
C GLN A 332 68.16 -12.03 -21.07
N ALA A 333 67.41 -12.95 -20.47
CA ALA A 333 67.97 -14.24 -20.08
C ALA A 333 68.41 -15.09 -21.30
N ASP A 334 67.59 -15.08 -22.36
CA ASP A 334 67.90 -15.77 -23.63
C ASP A 334 69.04 -15.09 -24.39
N GLU A 335 69.13 -13.76 -24.43
CA GLU A 335 70.27 -13.02 -24.98
C GLU A 335 71.52 -13.34 -24.19
N ILE A 336 71.46 -13.41 -22.88
CA ILE A 336 72.60 -13.85 -22.02
C ILE A 336 72.99 -15.30 -22.33
N ALA A 337 72.02 -16.21 -22.46
CA ALA A 337 72.21 -17.61 -22.77
C ALA A 337 72.82 -17.82 -24.21
N GLN A 338 72.57 -16.95 -25.13
CA GLN A 338 73.11 -16.94 -26.49
C GLN A 338 74.50 -16.23 -26.59
N GLY A 339 74.97 -15.75 -25.41
CA GLY A 339 76.32 -15.12 -25.40
C GLY A 339 76.36 -13.73 -25.95
N ASN A 340 75.27 -13.13 -26.33
CA ASN A 340 75.18 -11.74 -26.75
C ASN A 340 75.17 -10.82 -25.51
N PHE A 341 76.37 -10.55 -25.01
CA PHE A 341 76.60 -9.63 -23.88
C PHE A 341 76.62 -8.16 -24.34
N ILE A 342 75.72 -7.75 -25.22
CA ILE A 342 75.60 -6.34 -25.57
C ILE A 342 74.93 -5.64 -24.36
N LYS A 343 75.78 -5.02 -23.58
CA LYS A 343 75.39 -4.01 -22.63
C LYS A 343 74.61 -2.92 -23.40
N LYS A 344 73.29 -3.02 -23.46
CA LYS A 344 72.48 -1.85 -23.68
C LYS A 344 72.69 -0.94 -22.49
N ALA A 345 73.68 -0.08 -22.62
CA ALA A 345 73.90 1.03 -21.75
C ALA A 345 72.83 2.08 -21.99
N GLU A 346 71.62 1.76 -21.60
CA GLU A 346 70.59 2.77 -21.27
C GLU A 346 69.84 2.27 -20.06
N SER A 347 70.42 2.62 -18.96
CA SER A 347 69.81 2.97 -17.73
C SER A 347 68.30 2.71 -17.74
N SER A 348 67.90 1.53 -17.47
CA SER A 348 66.76 1.46 -16.59
C SER A 348 67.25 2.13 -15.30
N THR A 349 66.64 3.21 -14.95
CA THR A 349 66.67 3.81 -13.62
C THR A 349 66.07 2.89 -12.57
N ALA A 350 65.65 1.72 -12.98
CA ALA A 350 65.44 0.56 -12.12
C ALA A 350 66.81 0.06 -11.75
N HIS A 351 67.15 0.20 -10.56
CA HIS A 351 68.33 -0.43 -9.94
C HIS A 351 68.17 -1.95 -9.88
N ASP A 352 67.87 -2.58 -11.00
CA ASP A 352 67.43 -3.96 -11.09
C ASP A 352 68.41 -4.77 -11.92
N GLU A 353 69.49 -5.06 -11.43
CA GLU A 353 70.25 -6.28 -11.78
C GLU A 353 69.44 -7.50 -11.36
N PHE A 354 69.63 -8.64 -11.98
CA PHE A 354 68.86 -9.84 -11.70
C PHE A 354 69.06 -10.37 -10.27
N GLY A 355 70.20 -10.09 -9.63
CA GLY A 355 70.31 -10.24 -8.19
C GLY A 355 69.61 -9.14 -7.43
N VAL A 356 69.32 -8.13 -8.11
CA VAL A 356 68.50 -6.99 -7.83
C VAL A 356 67.09 -7.22 -8.34
N LEU A 357 66.84 -8.32 -9.11
CA LEU A 357 65.51 -8.74 -9.52
C LEU A 357 64.59 -8.91 -8.32
N GLU A 358 65.10 -9.44 -7.24
CA GLU A 358 64.37 -9.44 -5.97
C GLU A 358 64.01 -8.04 -5.47
N LYS A 359 64.94 -7.09 -5.54
CA LYS A 359 64.64 -5.71 -5.12
C LYS A 359 63.63 -5.03 -6.05
N SER A 360 63.63 -5.39 -7.34
CA SER A 360 62.64 -4.94 -8.30
C SER A 360 61.29 -5.54 -8.05
N MET A 361 61.26 -6.84 -7.74
CA MET A 361 60.04 -7.51 -7.30
C MET A 361 59.51 -6.95 -5.97
N ASP A 362 60.43 -6.73 -5.01
CA ASP A 362 60.03 -6.09 -3.76
C ASP A 362 59.48 -4.67 -3.98
N ARG A 363 60.08 -3.89 -4.81
CA ARG A 363 59.60 -2.57 -5.16
C ARG A 363 58.28 -2.64 -5.94
N MET A 364 58.17 -3.61 -6.85
CA MET A 364 56.94 -3.86 -7.59
C MET A 364 55.82 -4.39 -6.64
N SER A 365 56.22 -5.28 -5.72
CA SER A 365 55.32 -5.75 -4.66
C SER A 365 54.81 -4.58 -3.81
N ALA A 366 55.71 -3.69 -3.38
CA ALA A 366 55.34 -2.50 -2.61
C ALA A 366 54.46 -1.53 -3.42
N GLN A 367 54.66 -1.38 -4.75
CA GLN A 367 53.78 -0.58 -5.59
C GLN A 367 52.43 -1.22 -5.82
N LEU A 368 52.39 -2.55 -5.94
CA LEU A 368 51.14 -3.31 -6.02
C LEU A 368 50.35 -3.25 -4.72
N GLU A 369 51.07 -3.37 -3.59
CA GLU A 369 50.44 -3.23 -2.29
C GLU A 369 49.82 -1.83 -2.07
N ASP A 370 50.54 -0.76 -2.48
CA ASP A 370 50.02 0.63 -2.43
C ASP A 370 48.84 0.82 -3.38
N LEU A 371 48.86 0.18 -4.57
CA LEU A 371 47.73 0.23 -5.50
C LEU A 371 46.50 -0.50 -4.96
N ILE A 372 46.69 -1.68 -4.38
CA ILE A 372 45.63 -2.45 -3.75
C ILE A 372 45.08 -1.71 -2.53
N GLU A 373 45.97 -1.12 -1.72
CA GLU A 373 45.57 -0.33 -0.56
C GLU A 373 44.78 0.93 -0.98
N ARG A 374 45.24 1.59 -2.06
CA ARG A 374 44.49 2.74 -2.64
C ARG A 374 43.18 2.32 -3.25
N GLU A 375 43.15 1.20 -3.97
CA GLU A 375 41.91 0.67 -4.55
C GLU A 375 40.95 0.20 -3.47
N TYR A 376 41.48 -0.48 -2.44
CA TYR A 376 40.69 -0.85 -1.27
C TYR A 376 40.14 0.37 -0.52
N LYS A 377 40.98 1.39 -0.30
CA LYS A 377 40.54 2.67 0.29
C LYS A 377 39.52 3.39 -0.60
N ALA A 378 39.72 3.35 -1.92
CA ALA A 378 38.76 3.95 -2.87
C ALA A 378 37.43 3.22 -2.89
N GLN A 379 37.44 1.87 -2.87
CA GLN A 379 36.22 1.05 -2.77
C GLN A 379 35.49 1.24 -1.44
N VAL A 380 36.25 1.29 -0.33
CA VAL A 380 35.68 1.57 1.00
C VAL A 380 35.05 2.98 1.03
N GLN A 381 35.73 3.94 0.44
CA GLN A 381 35.23 5.33 0.36
C GLN A 381 34.01 5.45 -0.55
N GLN A 382 33.99 4.71 -1.65
CA GLN A 382 32.84 4.65 -2.55
C GLN A 382 31.63 3.96 -1.89
N ALA A 383 31.85 2.83 -1.22
CA ALA A 383 30.80 2.13 -0.46
C ALA A 383 30.23 2.99 0.71
N GLN A 384 31.08 3.82 1.28
CA GLN A 384 30.68 4.77 2.33
C GLN A 384 29.83 5.92 1.76
N LEU A 385 30.25 6.48 0.62
CA LEU A 385 29.47 7.48 -0.12
C LEU A 385 28.12 6.97 -0.61
N GLU A 386 28.05 5.72 -1.07
CA GLU A 386 26.78 5.08 -1.44
C GLU A 386 25.85 4.89 -0.23
N ARG A 387 26.41 4.49 0.92
CA ARG A 387 25.63 4.41 2.18
C ARG A 387 25.10 5.77 2.61
N GLU A 388 25.93 6.80 2.56
CA GLU A 388 25.53 8.17 2.91
C GLU A 388 24.47 8.71 1.94
N THR A 389 24.64 8.43 0.62
CA THR A 389 23.66 8.83 -0.40
C THR A 389 22.30 8.13 -0.21
N ASN A 390 22.32 6.82 0.10
CA ASN A 390 21.10 6.06 0.37
C ASN A 390 20.43 6.51 1.66
N GLN A 391 21.21 6.85 2.68
CA GLN A 391 20.70 7.39 3.93
C GLN A 391 20.11 8.79 3.75
N ALA A 392 20.75 9.64 2.94
CA ALA A 392 20.22 10.96 2.58
C ALA A 392 18.93 10.85 1.74
N ARG A 393 18.86 9.89 0.79
CA ARG A 393 17.63 9.62 0.04
C ARG A 393 16.50 9.12 0.93
N PHE A 394 16.81 8.24 1.88
CA PHE A 394 15.84 7.75 2.85
C PHE A 394 15.28 8.89 3.72
N LEU A 395 16.17 9.76 4.22
CA LEU A 395 15.78 10.95 4.98
C LEU A 395 14.98 11.96 4.14
N ALA A 396 15.33 12.12 2.86
CA ALA A 396 14.59 12.96 1.92
C ALA A 396 13.18 12.41 1.63
N LEU A 397 13.04 11.08 1.46
CA LEU A 397 11.74 10.42 1.33
C LEU A 397 10.92 10.52 2.62
N GLN A 398 11.56 10.37 3.76
CA GLN A 398 10.92 10.55 5.07
C GLN A 398 10.46 12.01 5.29
N SER A 399 11.21 12.98 4.77
CA SER A 399 10.84 14.40 4.81
C SER A 399 9.76 14.78 3.79
N GLN A 400 9.58 13.98 2.71
CA GLN A 400 8.48 14.13 1.74
C GLN A 400 7.12 13.70 2.31
N VAL A 401 7.12 12.93 3.40
CA VAL A 401 5.92 12.88 4.25
C VAL A 401 5.80 14.26 4.88
N ASN A 402 5.25 15.17 4.13
CA ASN A 402 5.17 16.60 4.47
C ASN A 402 4.54 16.75 5.86
N PRO A 403 5.36 16.92 6.93
CA PRO A 403 4.82 17.07 8.29
C PRO A 403 3.85 18.24 8.34
N HIS A 404 4.11 19.24 7.50
CA HIS A 404 3.25 20.41 7.37
C HIS A 404 1.88 20.06 6.77
N PHE A 405 1.82 19.11 5.81
CA PHE A 405 0.53 18.64 5.31
C PHE A 405 -0.22 17.82 6.36
N MET A 406 0.48 16.93 7.07
CA MET A 406 -0.10 16.18 8.19
C MET A 406 -0.55 17.12 9.31
N PHE A 407 0.30 18.08 9.69
CA PHE A 407 -0.07 19.11 10.66
C PHE A 407 -1.27 19.94 10.19
N ASN A 408 -1.29 20.36 8.94
CA ASN A 408 -2.41 21.11 8.38
C ASN A 408 -3.69 20.28 8.27
N ALA A 409 -3.58 18.98 7.92
CA ALA A 409 -4.70 18.06 7.89
C ALA A 409 -5.25 17.82 9.31
N LEU A 410 -4.37 17.51 10.25
CA LEU A 410 -4.74 17.31 11.66
C LEU A 410 -5.29 18.60 12.28
N GLU A 411 -4.69 19.75 12.01
CA GLU A 411 -5.19 21.05 12.46
C GLU A 411 -6.55 21.38 11.85
N SER A 412 -6.75 21.05 10.56
CA SER A 412 -8.02 21.20 9.88
C SER A 412 -9.11 20.30 10.49
N ILE A 413 -8.76 19.06 10.83
CA ILE A 413 -9.65 18.11 11.50
C ILE A 413 -9.93 18.63 12.93
N ARG A 414 -8.91 19.09 13.65
CA ARG A 414 -9.04 19.67 14.99
C ARG A 414 -9.96 20.88 15.00
N LEU A 415 -9.78 21.80 14.04
CA LEU A 415 -10.64 22.97 13.88
C LEU A 415 -12.07 22.58 13.57
N LYS A 416 -12.29 21.60 12.69
CA LYS A 416 -13.63 21.08 12.36
C LYS A 416 -14.28 20.40 13.57
N ALA A 417 -13.54 19.60 14.32
CA ALA A 417 -14.00 19.00 15.56
C ALA A 417 -14.41 20.07 16.58
N ARG A 418 -13.59 21.13 16.70
CA ARG A 418 -13.87 22.25 17.62
C ARG A 418 -15.10 23.06 17.20
N VAL A 419 -15.28 23.32 15.90
CA VAL A 419 -16.47 23.99 15.35
C VAL A 419 -17.74 23.17 15.54
N LYS A 420 -17.61 21.82 15.53
CA LYS A 420 -18.73 20.89 15.79
C LYS A 420 -18.99 20.64 17.27
N GLY A 421 -18.22 21.24 18.17
CA GLY A 421 -18.40 21.06 19.62
C GLY A 421 -17.80 19.78 20.20
N GLU A 422 -17.08 19.01 19.39
CA GLU A 422 -16.39 17.78 19.81
C GLU A 422 -15.05 18.09 20.47
N ILE A 423 -15.10 18.59 21.71
CA ILE A 423 -13.93 19.08 22.44
C ILE A 423 -12.94 17.93 22.73
N GLU A 424 -13.44 16.73 22.99
CA GLU A 424 -12.64 15.54 23.28
C GLU A 424 -11.81 15.12 22.04
N THR A 425 -12.45 15.06 20.88
CA THR A 425 -11.80 14.74 19.60
C THR A 425 -10.75 15.80 19.24
N ALA A 426 -11.07 17.08 19.47
CA ALA A 426 -10.14 18.19 19.24
C ALA A 426 -8.94 18.18 20.21
N GLN A 427 -9.08 17.66 21.42
CA GLN A 427 -8.00 17.49 22.39
C GLN A 427 -7.11 16.28 22.03
N MET A 428 -7.67 15.15 21.60
CA MET A 428 -6.89 13.99 21.15
C MET A 428 -5.95 14.31 19.99
N ILE A 429 -6.35 15.23 19.10
CA ILE A 429 -5.54 15.64 17.94
C ILE A 429 -4.45 16.66 18.34
N LYS A 430 -4.45 17.16 19.56
CA LYS A 430 -3.44 18.13 20.04
C LYS A 430 -2.13 17.48 20.50
N TYR A 431 -2.15 16.15 20.77
CA TYR A 431 -0.99 15.35 21.18
C TYR A 431 -0.51 14.47 20.05
#